data_0e68b832984e1220f91ec9b21a07c146
#
_entry.id   0e68b832984e1220f91ec9b21a07c146
#
_cell.length_a   1.000
_cell.length_b   1.000
_cell.length_c   1.000
_cell.angle_alpha   90.00
_cell.angle_beta   90.00
_cell.angle_gamma   90.00
#
_symmetry.space_group_name_H-M   'P 1'
#
loop_
_entity.id
_entity.type
_entity.pdbx_description
1 polymer ?
#
loop_
_entity_poly.entity_id
_entity_poly.type
_entity_poly.pdbx_seq_one_letter_code
_entity_poly.pdbx_strand_id
1 'polypeptide(L)'
;MEPLYDRIIVFMKEYFPAYSEYGQVAETHGVMDRFYAPDLSFPDDGVTSREQWYERCLNHPAIQDRITLEHLYVDERQQEVGALARTQAIDRATGEVLLELRMNVFYKLRVDPAGDIKITRVKVFLETDPAKVTRLTQLYHIGP
;
A
#
# COMPACT_ATOMS: atom_id res chain seq x y z
N MET A 1 -27.99 -0.81 5.60
CA MET A 1 -26.53 -0.62 5.63
C MET A 1 -25.84 -1.93 5.34
N GLU A 2 -24.88 -1.92 4.47
CA GLU A 2 -24.09 -3.10 4.18
C GLU A 2 -23.30 -3.56 5.42
N PRO A 3 -23.13 -4.89 5.61
CA PRO A 3 -22.29 -5.42 6.67
C PRO A 3 -20.86 -4.86 6.61
N LEU A 4 -20.23 -4.69 7.74
CA LEU A 4 -18.87 -4.17 7.82
C LEU A 4 -17.89 -5.03 7.01
N TYR A 5 -18.05 -6.34 7.05
CA TYR A 5 -17.22 -7.26 6.26
C TYR A 5 -17.21 -6.90 4.77
N ASP A 6 -18.40 -6.70 4.19
CA ASP A 6 -18.54 -6.37 2.77
C ASP A 6 -17.95 -4.99 2.45
N ARG A 7 -18.15 -4.04 3.36
CA ARG A 7 -17.61 -2.68 3.21
C ARG A 7 -16.08 -2.67 3.27
N ILE A 8 -15.48 -3.50 4.10
CA ILE A 8 -14.01 -3.66 4.15
C ILE A 8 -13.50 -4.21 2.82
N ILE A 9 -14.17 -5.22 2.27
CA ILE A 9 -13.78 -5.80 0.99
C ILE A 9 -13.81 -4.75 -0.13
N VAL A 10 -14.89 -3.99 -0.23
CA VAL A 10 -15.01 -2.92 -1.23
C VAL A 10 -13.92 -1.87 -1.04
N PHE A 11 -13.70 -1.44 0.19
CA PHE A 11 -12.68 -0.46 0.54
C PHE A 11 -11.28 -0.91 0.09
N MET A 12 -10.91 -2.15 0.40
CA MET A 12 -9.60 -2.66 0.03
C MET A 12 -9.45 -2.88 -1.48
N LYS A 13 -10.51 -3.32 -2.15
CA LYS A 13 -10.49 -3.49 -3.61
C LYS A 13 -10.36 -2.14 -4.34
N GLU A 14 -10.85 -1.07 -3.78
CA GLU A 14 -10.67 0.27 -4.32
C GLU A 14 -9.29 0.85 -3.99
N TYR A 15 -8.72 0.48 -2.85
CA TYR A 15 -7.46 1.00 -2.36
C TYR A 15 -6.27 0.67 -3.29
N PHE A 16 -6.11 -0.58 -3.69
CA PHE A 16 -4.93 -0.99 -4.45
C PHE A 16 -4.81 -0.28 -5.81
N PRO A 17 -5.88 -0.19 -6.62
CA PRO A 17 -5.80 0.60 -7.85
C PRO A 17 -5.54 2.08 -7.60
N ALA A 18 -6.15 2.66 -6.55
CA ALA A 18 -5.96 4.06 -6.21
C ALA A 18 -4.50 4.35 -5.82
N TYR A 19 -3.90 3.50 -5.00
CA TYR A 19 -2.49 3.63 -4.65
C TYR A 19 -1.60 3.56 -5.88
N SER A 20 -1.83 2.56 -6.74
CA SER A 20 -1.01 2.35 -7.94
C SER A 20 -1.05 3.53 -8.89
N GLU A 21 -2.22 4.16 -9.05
CA GLU A 21 -2.43 5.24 -10.01
C GLU A 21 -2.16 6.62 -9.42
N TYR A 22 -2.61 6.88 -8.19
CA TYR A 22 -2.61 8.24 -7.62
C TYR A 22 -1.63 8.43 -6.46
N GLY A 23 -1.30 7.36 -5.74
CA GLY A 23 -0.63 7.47 -4.45
C GLY A 23 0.84 7.90 -4.50
N GLN A 24 1.46 7.90 -5.67
CA GLN A 24 2.89 8.12 -5.83
C GLN A 24 3.22 9.32 -6.69
N VAL A 25 2.26 10.19 -6.96
CA VAL A 25 2.40 11.38 -7.79
C VAL A 25 2.00 12.61 -6.99
N ALA A 26 2.84 13.65 -7.01
CA ALA A 26 2.63 14.84 -6.19
C ALA A 26 1.28 15.51 -6.45
N GLU A 27 0.82 15.53 -7.70
CA GLU A 27 -0.41 16.18 -8.10
C GLU A 27 -1.66 15.41 -7.67
N THR A 28 -1.56 14.12 -7.38
CA THR A 28 -2.73 13.24 -7.17
C THR A 28 -2.73 12.51 -5.84
N HIS A 29 -1.62 12.46 -5.11
CA HIS A 29 -1.52 11.62 -3.91
C HIS A 29 -2.54 12.00 -2.83
N GLY A 30 -3.06 13.23 -2.84
CA GLY A 30 -4.10 13.65 -1.90
C GLY A 30 -5.38 12.84 -1.98
N VAL A 31 -5.64 12.16 -3.09
CA VAL A 31 -6.75 11.19 -3.24
C VAL A 31 -6.65 10.10 -2.16
N MET A 32 -5.44 9.77 -1.71
CA MET A 32 -5.20 8.73 -0.72
C MET A 32 -5.63 9.10 0.69
N ASP A 33 -5.94 10.36 0.96
CA ASP A 33 -6.50 10.79 2.25
C ASP A 33 -7.80 10.07 2.58
N ARG A 34 -8.51 9.62 1.57
CA ARG A 34 -9.71 8.81 1.73
C ARG A 34 -9.42 7.47 2.41
N PHE A 35 -8.24 6.92 2.19
CA PHE A 35 -7.86 5.57 2.65
C PHE A 35 -6.99 5.58 3.90
N TYR A 36 -6.15 6.60 4.09
CA TYR A 36 -5.17 6.63 5.17
C TYR A 36 -5.62 7.53 6.31
N ALA A 37 -5.49 7.00 7.53
CA ALA A 37 -5.64 7.82 8.73
C ALA A 37 -4.46 8.80 8.86
N PRO A 38 -4.64 9.98 9.47
CA PRO A 38 -3.54 10.91 9.69
C PRO A 38 -2.37 10.33 10.47
N ASP A 39 -2.64 9.39 11.38
CA ASP A 39 -1.65 8.69 12.20
C ASP A 39 -1.19 7.35 11.60
N LEU A 40 -1.33 7.19 10.28
CA LEU A 40 -0.85 6.01 9.56
C LEU A 40 0.59 5.68 9.96
N SER A 41 0.86 4.41 10.20
CA SER A 41 2.19 3.96 10.54
C SER A 41 2.63 2.74 9.73
N PHE A 42 3.93 2.71 9.43
CA PHE A 42 4.64 1.54 8.95
C PHE A 42 5.75 1.29 9.97
N PRO A 43 5.49 0.51 11.03
CA PRO A 43 6.44 0.39 12.14
C PRO A 43 7.83 -0.10 11.74
N ASP A 44 7.88 -0.99 10.74
CA ASP A 44 9.15 -1.56 10.29
C ASP A 44 9.99 -0.55 9.49
N ASP A 45 9.38 0.51 8.98
CA ASP A 45 10.01 1.51 8.12
C ASP A 45 10.17 2.88 8.81
N GLY A 46 9.78 2.99 10.06
CA GLY A 46 9.89 4.25 10.81
C GLY A 46 8.91 5.33 10.37
N VAL A 47 7.84 4.97 9.66
CA VAL A 47 6.79 5.92 9.26
C VAL A 47 5.77 6.01 10.38
N THR A 48 5.48 7.23 10.84
CA THR A 48 4.56 7.49 11.96
C THR A 48 3.43 8.44 11.62
N SER A 49 3.37 8.91 10.37
CA SER A 49 2.28 9.78 9.91
C SER A 49 2.00 9.55 8.42
N ARG A 50 0.80 9.94 8.01
CA ARG A 50 0.39 9.91 6.61
C ARG A 50 1.30 10.76 5.74
N GLU A 51 1.69 11.93 6.22
CA GLU A 51 2.57 12.84 5.50
C GLU A 51 3.96 12.24 5.26
N GLN A 52 4.52 11.55 6.24
CA GLN A 52 5.79 10.84 6.07
C GLN A 52 5.68 9.74 5.02
N TRP A 53 4.57 9.03 4.99
CA TRP A 53 4.32 8.02 3.96
C TRP A 53 4.26 8.65 2.57
N TYR A 54 3.57 9.78 2.42
CA TYR A 54 3.51 10.46 1.14
C TYR A 54 4.90 10.92 0.67
N GLU A 55 5.73 11.42 1.55
CA GLU A 55 7.13 11.76 1.21
C GLU A 55 7.89 10.55 0.68
N ARG A 56 7.70 9.40 1.32
CA ARG A 56 8.30 8.14 0.86
C ARG A 56 7.80 7.75 -0.53
N CYS A 57 6.50 7.85 -0.76
CA CYS A 57 5.90 7.51 -2.04
C CYS A 57 6.38 8.41 -3.18
N LEU A 58 6.75 9.64 -2.88
CA LEU A 58 7.24 10.61 -3.88
C LEU A 58 8.75 10.53 -4.12
N ASN A 59 9.46 9.65 -3.42
CA ASN A 59 10.93 9.57 -3.46
C ASN A 59 11.47 8.77 -4.66
N HIS A 60 10.59 8.21 -5.49
CA HIS A 60 11.01 7.44 -6.67
C HIS A 60 10.17 7.80 -7.91
N PRO A 61 10.25 9.06 -8.36
CA PRO A 61 9.36 9.57 -9.41
C PRO A 61 9.49 8.86 -10.76
N ALA A 62 10.62 8.22 -11.03
CA ALA A 62 10.83 7.48 -12.27
C ALA A 62 10.14 6.11 -12.28
N ILE A 63 9.72 5.60 -11.12
CA ILE A 63 9.18 4.26 -10.93
C ILE A 63 7.76 4.35 -10.40
N GLN A 64 6.84 3.65 -11.05
CA GLN A 64 5.50 3.42 -10.51
C GLN A 64 5.48 2.06 -9.82
N ASP A 65 5.01 2.02 -8.58
CA ASP A 65 4.73 0.81 -7.84
C ASP A 65 3.29 0.39 -8.12
N ARG A 66 3.11 -0.63 -8.96
CA ARG A 66 1.78 -1.15 -9.29
C ARG A 66 1.51 -2.38 -8.45
N ILE A 67 0.48 -2.31 -7.62
CA ILE A 67 0.08 -3.42 -6.76
C ILE A 67 -1.20 -4.04 -7.30
N THR A 68 -1.14 -5.36 -7.56
CA THR A 68 -2.31 -6.14 -7.96
C THR A 68 -2.69 -7.06 -6.81
N LEU A 69 -3.91 -6.92 -6.32
CA LEU A 69 -4.46 -7.77 -5.28
C LEU A 69 -4.77 -9.15 -5.88
N GLU A 70 -4.20 -10.21 -5.29
CA GLU A 70 -4.48 -11.58 -5.68
C GLU A 70 -5.53 -12.23 -4.77
N HIS A 71 -5.43 -12.01 -3.47
CA HIS A 71 -6.37 -12.57 -2.50
C HIS A 71 -6.44 -11.70 -1.24
N LEU A 72 -7.62 -11.62 -0.65
CA LEU A 72 -7.89 -10.80 0.52
C LEU A 72 -8.43 -11.67 1.66
N TYR A 73 -7.83 -11.55 2.83
CA TYR A 73 -8.27 -12.19 4.07
C TYR A 73 -8.74 -11.11 5.03
N VAL A 74 -9.99 -11.18 5.47
CA VAL A 74 -10.58 -10.14 6.33
C VAL A 74 -10.93 -10.73 7.68
N ASP A 75 -10.38 -10.11 8.74
CA ASP A 75 -10.79 -10.34 10.11
C ASP A 75 -11.61 -9.13 10.57
N GLU A 76 -12.93 -9.24 10.48
CA GLU A 76 -13.83 -8.16 10.81
C GLU A 76 -13.76 -7.76 12.29
N ARG A 77 -13.61 -8.73 13.17
CA ARG A 77 -13.55 -8.48 14.61
C ARG A 77 -12.34 -7.65 15.02
N GLN A 78 -11.20 -7.99 14.47
CA GLN A 78 -9.96 -7.28 14.76
C GLN A 78 -9.79 -6.05 13.88
N GLN A 79 -10.65 -5.87 12.88
CA GLN A 79 -10.51 -4.83 11.86
C GLN A 79 -9.12 -4.91 11.21
N GLU A 80 -8.74 -6.12 10.84
CA GLU A 80 -7.47 -6.41 10.19
C GLU A 80 -7.70 -7.08 8.85
N VAL A 81 -6.80 -6.81 7.91
CA VAL A 81 -6.85 -7.38 6.57
C VAL A 81 -5.48 -7.89 6.21
N GLY A 82 -5.43 -9.13 5.72
CA GLY A 82 -4.26 -9.67 5.05
C GLY A 82 -4.49 -9.68 3.55
N ALA A 83 -3.49 -9.28 2.78
CA ALA A 83 -3.54 -9.30 1.33
C ALA A 83 -2.37 -10.07 0.75
N LEU A 84 -2.69 -11.06 -0.11
CA LEU A 84 -1.72 -11.59 -1.05
C LEU A 84 -1.73 -10.68 -2.26
N ALA A 85 -0.58 -10.13 -2.61
CA ALA A 85 -0.49 -9.17 -3.68
C ALA A 85 0.79 -9.38 -4.50
N ARG A 86 0.76 -8.84 -5.70
CA ARG A 86 1.91 -8.79 -6.58
C ARG A 86 2.23 -7.33 -6.82
N THR A 87 3.47 -6.94 -6.56
CA THR A 87 3.94 -5.59 -6.86
C THR A 87 4.85 -5.62 -8.06
N GLN A 88 4.69 -4.64 -8.93
CA GLN A 88 5.52 -4.43 -10.11
C GLN A 88 6.12 -3.04 -10.06
N ALA A 89 7.45 -2.97 -10.23
CA ALA A 89 8.14 -1.70 -10.45
C ALA A 89 8.09 -1.40 -11.95
N ILE A 90 7.37 -0.34 -12.32
CA ILE A 90 7.16 0.06 -13.71
C ILE A 90 7.99 1.30 -14.00
N ASP A 91 8.78 1.27 -15.08
CA ASP A 91 9.44 2.47 -15.61
C ASP A 91 8.36 3.40 -16.17
N ARG A 92 8.21 4.59 -15.56
CA ARG A 92 7.16 5.54 -15.99
C ARG A 92 7.37 6.04 -17.42
N ALA A 93 8.62 6.15 -17.86
CA ALA A 93 8.93 6.67 -19.20
C ALA A 93 8.57 5.67 -20.30
N THR A 94 8.76 4.37 -20.06
CA THR A 94 8.63 3.33 -21.07
C THR A 94 7.46 2.38 -20.85
N GLY A 95 6.96 2.29 -19.62
CA GLY A 95 5.95 1.31 -19.23
C GLY A 95 6.52 -0.10 -19.01
N GLU A 96 7.85 -0.26 -19.06
CA GLU A 96 8.49 -1.53 -18.85
C GLU A 96 8.42 -1.99 -17.40
N VAL A 97 8.12 -3.28 -17.19
CA VAL A 97 8.19 -3.91 -15.88
C VAL A 97 9.64 -4.25 -15.56
N LEU A 98 10.22 -3.55 -14.58
CA LEU A 98 11.61 -3.72 -14.20
C LEU A 98 11.80 -4.79 -13.11
N LEU A 99 10.77 -5.04 -12.33
CA LEU A 99 10.81 -5.98 -11.21
C LEU A 99 9.39 -6.42 -10.88
N GLU A 100 9.23 -7.69 -10.53
CA GLU A 100 7.97 -8.20 -10.00
C GLU A 100 8.25 -9.01 -8.73
N LEU A 101 7.48 -8.72 -7.68
CA LEU A 101 7.58 -9.39 -6.40
C LEU A 101 6.20 -9.82 -5.91
N ARG A 102 6.17 -10.92 -5.19
CA ARG A 102 5.00 -11.28 -4.39
C ARG A 102 5.18 -10.80 -2.96
N MET A 103 4.09 -10.38 -2.35
CA MET A 103 4.11 -9.92 -0.97
C MET A 103 2.85 -10.29 -0.22
N ASN A 104 2.99 -10.39 1.09
CA ASN A 104 1.88 -10.39 2.04
C ASN A 104 1.89 -9.06 2.75
N VAL A 105 0.76 -8.39 2.77
CA VAL A 105 0.63 -7.11 3.46
C VAL A 105 -0.49 -7.23 4.49
N PHE A 106 -0.22 -6.76 5.70
CA PHE A 106 -1.22 -6.71 6.76
C PHE A 106 -1.57 -5.27 7.05
N TYR A 107 -2.89 -5.01 7.08
CA TYR A 107 -3.46 -3.69 7.31
C TYR A 107 -4.28 -3.71 8.59
N LYS A 108 -4.02 -2.78 9.50
CA LYS A 108 -4.92 -2.48 10.60
C LYS A 108 -5.84 -1.36 10.15
N LEU A 109 -7.14 -1.58 10.32
CA LEU A 109 -8.15 -0.60 9.94
C LEU A 109 -8.72 0.05 11.20
N ARG A 110 -9.30 1.23 11.02
CA ARG A 110 -10.12 1.91 12.02
C ARG A 110 -11.43 2.28 11.36
N VAL A 111 -12.53 1.92 12.02
CA VAL A 111 -13.86 2.33 11.61
C VAL A 111 -14.33 3.38 12.62
N ASP A 112 -14.56 4.60 12.16
CA ASP A 112 -14.98 5.67 13.03
C ASP A 112 -16.49 5.59 13.33
N PRO A 113 -17.01 6.41 14.28
CA PRO A 113 -18.43 6.39 14.61
C PRO A 113 -19.36 6.71 13.44
N ALA A 114 -18.90 7.44 12.44
CA ALA A 114 -19.66 7.74 11.24
C ALA A 114 -19.63 6.58 10.23
N GLY A 115 -18.80 5.56 10.49
CA GLY A 115 -18.67 4.39 9.63
C GLY A 115 -17.58 4.47 8.59
N ASP A 116 -16.78 5.53 8.56
CA ASP A 116 -15.65 5.66 7.64
C ASP A 116 -14.51 4.73 8.03
N ILE A 117 -13.96 4.07 7.02
CA ILE A 117 -12.85 3.14 7.18
C ILE A 117 -11.55 3.84 6.80
N LYS A 118 -10.51 3.67 7.65
CA LYS A 118 -9.17 4.20 7.39
C LYS A 118 -8.12 3.16 7.72
N ILE A 119 -7.04 3.13 6.96
CA ILE A 119 -5.87 2.32 7.24
C ILE A 119 -5.01 3.06 8.27
N THR A 120 -4.68 2.39 9.39
CA THR A 120 -3.89 2.99 10.46
C THR A 120 -2.49 2.41 10.60
N ARG A 121 -2.30 1.16 10.17
CA ARG A 121 -0.99 0.51 10.26
C ARG A 121 -0.83 -0.48 9.11
N VAL A 122 0.36 -0.52 8.55
CA VAL A 122 0.71 -1.42 7.45
C VAL A 122 1.99 -2.17 7.80
N LYS A 123 1.98 -3.46 7.55
CA LYS A 123 3.15 -4.32 7.72
C LYS A 123 3.33 -5.17 6.46
N VAL A 124 4.49 -5.06 5.83
CA VAL A 124 4.77 -5.70 4.55
C VAL A 124 5.76 -6.83 4.73
N PHE A 125 5.45 -7.99 4.15
CA PHE A 125 6.36 -9.13 4.06
C PHE A 125 6.59 -9.43 2.59
N LEU A 126 7.85 -9.37 2.17
CA LEU A 126 8.25 -9.62 0.78
C LEU A 126 8.72 -11.06 0.61
N GLU A 127 8.65 -11.58 -0.62
CA GLU A 127 9.31 -12.83 -0.94
C GLU A 127 10.82 -12.71 -0.73
N THR A 128 11.47 -13.83 -0.49
CA THR A 128 12.85 -13.87 0.01
C THR A 128 13.91 -14.12 -1.06
N ASP A 129 13.60 -13.97 -2.34
CA ASP A 129 14.62 -14.05 -3.39
C ASP A 129 15.63 -12.91 -3.22
N PRO A 130 16.91 -13.18 -2.86
CA PRO A 130 17.87 -12.13 -2.58
C PRO A 130 18.14 -11.18 -3.75
N ALA A 131 18.12 -11.71 -4.97
CA ALA A 131 18.36 -10.91 -6.16
C ALA A 131 17.23 -9.89 -6.36
N LYS A 132 15.98 -10.31 -6.16
CA LYS A 132 14.83 -9.42 -6.26
C LYS A 132 14.82 -8.37 -5.15
N VAL A 133 15.14 -8.75 -3.92
CA VAL A 133 15.21 -7.81 -2.80
C VAL A 133 16.30 -6.77 -3.03
N THR A 134 17.47 -7.18 -3.51
CA THR A 134 18.55 -6.26 -3.87
C THR A 134 18.08 -5.28 -4.96
N ARG A 135 17.42 -5.79 -5.99
CA ARG A 135 16.91 -4.94 -7.07
C ARG A 135 15.86 -3.95 -6.58
N LEU A 136 15.00 -4.39 -5.66
CA LEU A 136 14.01 -3.53 -5.02
C LEU A 136 14.66 -2.34 -4.31
N THR A 137 15.68 -2.60 -3.50
CA THR A 137 16.38 -1.53 -2.78
C THR A 137 17.04 -0.52 -3.72
N GLN A 138 17.59 -0.99 -4.84
CA GLN A 138 18.18 -0.13 -5.86
C GLN A 138 17.15 0.75 -6.54
N LEU A 139 16.01 0.18 -6.95
CA LEU A 139 14.98 0.90 -7.69
C LEU A 139 14.25 1.94 -6.85
N TYR A 140 14.02 1.64 -5.58
CA TYR A 140 13.23 2.50 -4.69
C TYR A 140 14.09 3.35 -3.75
N HIS A 141 15.43 3.26 -3.85
CA HIS A 141 16.36 4.03 -3.02
C HIS A 141 16.12 3.83 -1.51
N ILE A 142 15.86 2.59 -1.10
CA ILE A 142 15.64 2.21 0.29
C ILE A 142 16.79 1.35 0.79
N GLY A 143 16.94 1.29 2.14
CA GLY A 143 17.97 0.52 2.79
C GLY A 143 19.25 1.30 2.96
N PRO A 144 20.27 0.63 3.53
CA PRO A 144 21.57 1.25 3.75
C PRO A 144 22.32 1.53 2.46
#